data_62362528f4a853a2a724385ce0c216cd
#
_entry.id   62362528f4a853a2a724385ce0c216cd
#
_cell.length_a   1.000
_cell.length_b   1.000
_cell.length_c   1.000
_cell.angle_alpha   90.00
_cell.angle_beta   90.00
_cell.angle_gamma   90.00
#
_symmetry.space_group_name_H-M   'P 1'
#
loop_
_entity.id
_entity.type
_entity.pdbx_description
1 polymer ?
#
loop_
_entity_poly.entity_id
_entity_poly.type
_entity_poly.pdbx_seq_one_letter_code
_entity_poly.pdbx_strand_id
1 'polypeptide(L)'
;MKRNQPLSILKIDFDELYRRHLCRHGQFGLNVLHLISVYGVYFSVFALVVALIQLAFPGLSSAASAVAILALSGPYLCLLLLNIPVPVLLLTLLSVIVLTVSALAVISIPIWAHLLLIVFWHRFQIWSHRYYTEHRDMSEFETKYRKGIRLFTLLAVYELPILLHYLMAGGWRSERAEEFQF
;
A
#
# COMPACT_ATOMS: atom_id res chain seq x y z
N MET A 1 12.87 30.06 5.28
CA MET A 1 11.90 29.19 5.98
C MET A 1 10.78 28.84 5.00
N LYS A 2 10.76 27.61 4.43
CA LYS A 2 9.62 27.14 3.64
C LYS A 2 8.46 26.91 4.63
N ARG A 3 7.36 27.64 4.44
CA ARG A 3 6.13 27.46 5.22
C ARG A 3 5.75 25.97 5.17
N ASN A 4 5.51 25.38 6.34
CA ASN A 4 4.92 24.04 6.47
C ASN A 4 3.58 24.04 5.73
N GLN A 5 3.57 23.60 4.47
CA GLN A 5 2.31 23.39 3.77
C GLN A 5 1.60 22.20 4.45
N PRO A 6 0.30 22.32 4.72
CA PRO A 6 -0.45 21.22 5.30
C PRO A 6 -0.37 20.02 4.37
N LEU A 7 -0.15 18.83 4.92
CA LEU A 7 -0.20 17.57 4.20
C LEU A 7 -1.51 17.48 3.41
N SER A 8 -1.40 17.47 2.09
CA SER A 8 -2.53 17.22 1.19
C SER A 8 -2.38 15.81 0.63
N ILE A 9 -3.47 15.04 0.66
CA ILE A 9 -3.53 13.71 0.03
C ILE A 9 -3.72 13.85 -1.49
N LEU A 10 -4.33 14.96 -1.92
CA LEU A 10 -4.69 15.22 -3.31
C LEU A 10 -3.53 15.72 -4.17
N LYS A 11 -2.51 16.31 -3.55
CA LYS A 11 -1.33 16.82 -4.25
C LYS A 11 -0.11 16.57 -3.40
N ILE A 12 0.71 15.60 -3.83
CA ILE A 12 1.95 15.22 -3.15
C ILE A 12 3.14 15.40 -4.09
N ASP A 13 4.31 15.59 -3.49
CA ASP A 13 5.59 15.34 -4.15
C ASP A 13 5.93 13.86 -3.90
N PHE A 14 5.76 13.02 -4.94
CA PHE A 14 5.95 11.58 -4.82
C PHE A 14 7.41 11.22 -4.57
N ASP A 15 8.35 11.91 -5.21
CA ASP A 15 9.79 11.66 -5.03
C ASP A 15 10.24 12.02 -3.62
N GLU A 16 9.69 13.09 -3.04
CA GLU A 16 9.94 13.43 -1.65
C GLU A 16 9.34 12.38 -0.71
N LEU A 17 8.11 11.95 -0.95
CA LEU A 17 7.45 10.93 -0.13
C LEU A 17 8.22 9.60 -0.19
N TYR A 18 8.69 9.21 -1.38
CA TYR A 18 9.50 8.01 -1.59
C TYR A 18 10.83 8.09 -0.82
N ARG A 19 11.60 9.18 -0.97
CA ARG A 19 12.87 9.36 -0.24
C ARG A 19 12.67 9.30 1.27
N ARG A 20 11.57 9.88 1.78
CA ARG A 20 11.22 9.82 3.21
C ARG A 20 10.76 8.43 3.65
N HIS A 21 10.12 7.68 2.78
CA HIS A 21 9.83 6.27 3.05
C HIS A 21 11.13 5.49 3.23
N LEU A 22 12.13 5.68 2.37
CA LEU A 22 13.43 5.01 2.45
C LEU A 22 14.19 5.33 3.77
N CYS A 23 14.00 6.51 4.36
CA CYS A 23 14.57 6.81 5.68
C CYS A 23 14.05 5.87 6.79
N ARG A 24 12.83 5.32 6.64
CA ARG A 24 12.23 4.37 7.58
C ARG A 24 12.37 2.92 7.15
N HIS A 25 12.50 2.68 5.87
CA HIS A 25 12.45 1.37 5.22
C HIS A 25 13.67 1.22 4.30
N GLY A 26 14.87 1.43 4.86
CA GLY A 26 16.12 1.34 4.10
C GLY A 26 16.55 -0.09 3.77
N GLN A 27 15.98 -1.10 4.43
CA GLN A 27 16.39 -2.49 4.26
C GLN A 27 15.48 -3.22 3.28
N PHE A 28 16.10 -3.99 2.36
CA PHE A 28 15.36 -4.78 1.36
C PHE A 28 14.34 -5.73 2.00
N GLY A 29 14.74 -6.49 3.02
CA GLY A 29 13.87 -7.44 3.69
C GLY A 29 12.64 -6.79 4.33
N LEU A 30 12.79 -5.60 4.92
CA LEU A 30 11.68 -4.83 5.48
C LEU A 30 10.68 -4.42 4.39
N ASN A 31 11.17 -3.90 3.23
CA ASN A 31 10.31 -3.54 2.11
C ASN A 31 9.55 -4.73 1.54
N VAL A 32 10.18 -5.91 1.48
CA VAL A 32 9.51 -7.15 1.05
C VAL A 32 8.40 -7.55 2.01
N LEU A 33 8.67 -7.55 3.33
CA LEU A 33 7.64 -7.87 4.33
C LEU A 33 6.49 -6.85 4.32
N HIS A 34 6.80 -5.58 4.12
CA HIS A 34 5.79 -4.52 3.94
C HIS A 34 4.95 -4.76 2.70
N LEU A 35 5.57 -5.09 1.57
CA LEU A 35 4.84 -5.39 0.33
C LEU A 35 3.87 -6.56 0.52
N ILE A 36 4.34 -7.66 1.13
CA ILE A 36 3.48 -8.82 1.45
C ILE A 36 2.31 -8.39 2.34
N SER A 37 2.58 -7.59 3.38
CA SER A 37 1.55 -7.10 4.30
C SER A 37 0.52 -6.22 3.60
N VAL A 38 0.98 -5.27 2.77
CA VAL A 38 0.13 -4.36 2.01
C VAL A 38 -0.74 -5.12 1.03
N TYR A 39 -0.17 -6.08 0.28
CA TYR A 39 -0.96 -6.98 -0.57
C TYR A 39 -1.99 -7.76 0.24
N GLY A 40 -1.63 -8.28 1.41
CA GLY A 40 -2.55 -8.98 2.30
C GLY A 40 -3.70 -8.10 2.79
N VAL A 41 -3.42 -6.85 3.18
CA VAL A 41 -4.46 -5.87 3.57
C VAL A 41 -5.37 -5.56 2.39
N TYR A 42 -4.81 -5.20 1.22
CA TYR A 42 -5.59 -4.86 0.03
C TYR A 42 -6.43 -6.04 -0.43
N PHE A 43 -5.86 -7.25 -0.49
CA PHE A 43 -6.61 -8.46 -0.80
C PHE A 43 -7.79 -8.65 0.15
N SER A 44 -7.57 -8.51 1.45
CA SER A 44 -8.63 -8.69 2.46
C SER A 44 -9.72 -7.64 2.33
N VAL A 45 -9.36 -6.39 2.01
CA VAL A 45 -10.32 -5.30 1.73
C VAL A 45 -11.12 -5.60 0.47
N PHE A 46 -10.45 -6.00 -0.63
CA PHE A 46 -11.13 -6.34 -1.88
C PHE A 46 -12.08 -7.52 -1.70
N ALA A 47 -11.64 -8.58 -1.02
CA ALA A 47 -12.47 -9.74 -0.75
C ALA A 47 -13.66 -9.39 0.17
N LEU A 48 -13.47 -8.51 1.16
CA LEU A 48 -14.55 -7.98 1.99
C LEU A 48 -15.58 -7.21 1.12
N VAL A 49 -15.11 -6.36 0.20
CA VAL A 49 -15.99 -5.61 -0.71
C VAL A 49 -16.77 -6.56 -1.60
N VAL A 50 -16.11 -7.61 -2.16
CA VAL A 50 -16.81 -8.67 -2.94
C VAL A 50 -17.91 -9.32 -2.09
N ALA A 51 -17.59 -9.74 -0.87
CA ALA A 51 -18.54 -10.40 0.03
C ALA A 51 -19.75 -9.49 0.34
N LEU A 52 -19.50 -8.19 0.57
CA LEU A 52 -20.57 -7.21 0.80
C LEU A 52 -21.44 -6.97 -0.43
N ILE A 53 -20.83 -6.90 -1.63
CA ILE A 53 -21.57 -6.79 -2.89
C ILE A 53 -22.46 -8.02 -3.10
N GLN A 54 -21.93 -9.23 -2.89
CA GLN A 54 -22.69 -10.48 -3.03
C GLN A 54 -23.81 -10.59 -1.99
N LEU A 55 -23.60 -10.08 -0.78
CA LEU A 55 -24.64 -10.02 0.26
C LEU A 55 -25.76 -9.04 -0.12
N ALA A 56 -25.39 -7.88 -0.66
CA ALA A 56 -26.36 -6.84 -1.04
C ALA A 56 -27.13 -7.20 -2.33
N PHE A 57 -26.49 -7.92 -3.25
CA PHE A 57 -27.02 -8.29 -4.56
C PHE A 57 -26.81 -9.79 -4.82
N PRO A 58 -27.61 -10.66 -4.16
CA PRO A 58 -27.51 -12.10 -4.36
C PRO A 58 -27.75 -12.48 -5.82
N GLY A 59 -26.83 -13.24 -6.41
CA GLY A 59 -26.91 -13.65 -7.81
C GLY A 59 -26.25 -12.72 -8.82
N LEU A 60 -25.58 -11.65 -8.37
CA LEU A 60 -24.75 -10.84 -9.25
C LEU A 60 -23.62 -11.71 -9.82
N SER A 61 -23.40 -11.65 -11.14
CA SER A 61 -22.33 -12.43 -11.77
C SER A 61 -20.95 -11.96 -11.31
N SER A 62 -19.95 -12.86 -11.36
CA SER A 62 -18.57 -12.51 -11.01
C SER A 62 -18.03 -11.39 -11.90
N ALA A 63 -18.42 -11.34 -13.17
CA ALA A 63 -18.04 -10.25 -14.08
C ALA A 63 -18.62 -8.90 -13.63
N ALA A 64 -19.90 -8.86 -13.23
CA ALA A 64 -20.51 -7.63 -12.72
C ALA A 64 -19.89 -7.20 -11.38
N SER A 65 -19.56 -8.14 -10.49
CA SER A 65 -18.82 -7.86 -9.26
C SER A 65 -17.43 -7.29 -9.54
N ALA A 66 -16.71 -7.84 -10.53
CA ALA A 66 -15.40 -7.31 -10.96
C ALA A 66 -15.52 -5.86 -11.45
N VAL A 67 -16.49 -5.58 -12.30
CA VAL A 67 -16.74 -4.22 -12.82
C VAL A 67 -17.05 -3.25 -11.67
N ALA A 68 -17.89 -3.67 -10.71
CA ALA A 68 -18.21 -2.83 -9.54
C ALA A 68 -16.97 -2.51 -8.70
N ILE A 69 -16.08 -3.49 -8.46
CA ILE A 69 -14.85 -3.28 -7.70
C ILE A 69 -13.89 -2.36 -8.45
N LEU A 70 -13.71 -2.56 -9.76
CA LEU A 70 -12.86 -1.70 -10.59
C LEU A 70 -13.41 -0.26 -10.63
N ALA A 71 -14.72 -0.10 -10.71
CA ALA A 71 -15.37 1.22 -10.63
C ALA A 71 -15.13 1.88 -9.26
N LEU A 72 -15.23 1.14 -8.16
CA LEU A 72 -14.91 1.63 -6.80
C LEU A 72 -13.43 1.99 -6.64
N SER A 73 -12.54 1.30 -7.38
CA SER A 73 -11.11 1.62 -7.39
C SER A 73 -10.77 2.84 -8.27
N GLY A 74 -11.69 3.28 -9.13
CA GLY A 74 -11.51 4.40 -10.05
C GLY A 74 -11.04 5.70 -9.38
N PRO A 75 -11.70 6.20 -8.32
CA PRO A 75 -11.26 7.40 -7.60
C PRO A 75 -9.83 7.29 -7.05
N TYR A 76 -9.44 6.12 -6.54
CA TYR A 76 -8.07 5.85 -6.11
C TYR A 76 -7.08 5.95 -7.26
N LEU A 77 -7.36 5.29 -8.38
CA LEU A 77 -6.49 5.32 -9.57
C LEU A 77 -6.41 6.71 -10.18
N CYS A 78 -7.50 7.48 -10.20
CA CYS A 78 -7.50 8.88 -10.63
C CYS A 78 -6.63 9.75 -9.72
N LEU A 79 -6.69 9.54 -8.41
CA LEU A 79 -5.83 10.23 -7.45
C LEU A 79 -4.35 9.90 -7.71
N LEU A 80 -4.02 8.64 -7.95
CA LEU A 80 -2.67 8.22 -8.27
C LEU A 80 -2.16 8.80 -9.59
N LEU A 81 -3.00 8.85 -10.62
CA LEU A 81 -2.66 9.43 -11.93
C LEU A 81 -2.15 10.88 -11.82
N LEU A 82 -2.69 11.63 -10.87
CA LEU A 82 -2.30 13.03 -10.63
C LEU A 82 -0.98 13.18 -9.85
N ASN A 83 -0.49 12.12 -9.22
CA ASN A 83 0.53 12.24 -8.18
C ASN A 83 1.74 11.32 -8.36
N ILE A 84 1.66 10.26 -9.18
CA ILE A 84 2.73 9.27 -9.29
C ILE A 84 3.19 9.08 -10.74
N PRO A 85 4.43 8.62 -10.96
CA PRO A 85 4.93 8.33 -12.30
C PRO A 85 4.10 7.25 -13.03
N VAL A 86 3.91 7.44 -14.34
CA VAL A 86 3.10 6.52 -15.17
C VAL A 86 3.50 5.04 -15.04
N PRO A 87 4.80 4.66 -15.04
CA PRO A 87 5.18 3.26 -14.88
C PRO A 87 4.71 2.66 -13.55
N VAL A 88 4.77 3.43 -12.46
CA VAL A 88 4.31 3.01 -11.13
C VAL A 88 2.78 2.89 -11.12
N LEU A 89 2.08 3.82 -11.78
CA LEU A 89 0.62 3.74 -11.95
C LEU A 89 0.20 2.47 -12.68
N LEU A 90 0.88 2.13 -13.79
CA LEU A 90 0.57 0.92 -14.55
C LEU A 90 0.77 -0.35 -13.73
N LEU A 91 1.84 -0.42 -12.95
CA LEU A 91 2.10 -1.55 -12.06
C LEU A 91 1.08 -1.61 -10.91
N THR A 92 0.67 -0.46 -10.38
CA THR A 92 -0.40 -0.39 -9.36
C THR A 92 -1.74 -0.83 -9.95
N LEU A 93 -2.07 -0.41 -11.17
CA LEU A 93 -3.28 -0.85 -11.88
C LEU A 93 -3.27 -2.37 -12.09
N LEU A 94 -2.14 -2.93 -12.54
CA LEU A 94 -2.00 -4.38 -12.67
C LEU A 94 -2.23 -5.08 -11.32
N SER A 95 -1.68 -4.54 -10.23
CA SER A 95 -1.89 -5.05 -8.87
C SER A 95 -3.37 -5.01 -8.48
N VAL A 96 -4.09 -3.93 -8.77
CA VAL A 96 -5.54 -3.82 -8.52
C VAL A 96 -6.32 -4.88 -9.29
N ILE A 97 -5.97 -5.14 -10.56
CA ILE A 97 -6.61 -6.18 -11.37
C ILE A 97 -6.36 -7.56 -10.77
N VAL A 98 -5.10 -7.89 -10.44
CA VAL A 98 -4.73 -9.17 -9.82
C VAL A 98 -5.47 -9.37 -8.49
N LEU A 99 -5.53 -8.35 -7.65
CA LEU A 99 -6.25 -8.40 -6.37
C LEU A 99 -7.75 -8.61 -6.57
N THR A 100 -8.34 -7.95 -7.57
CA THR A 100 -9.77 -8.12 -7.91
C THR A 100 -10.06 -9.56 -8.32
N VAL A 101 -9.27 -10.13 -9.25
CA VAL A 101 -9.43 -11.51 -9.71
C VAL A 101 -9.24 -12.49 -8.55
N SER A 102 -8.22 -12.29 -7.72
CA SER A 102 -7.95 -13.14 -6.55
C SER A 102 -9.09 -13.08 -5.53
N ALA A 103 -9.63 -11.88 -5.27
CA ALA A 103 -10.75 -11.69 -4.34
C ALA A 103 -12.02 -12.40 -4.81
N LEU A 104 -12.30 -12.40 -6.12
CA LEU A 104 -13.43 -13.11 -6.70
C LEU A 104 -13.31 -14.64 -6.60
N ALA A 105 -12.08 -15.16 -6.54
CA ALA A 105 -11.84 -16.60 -6.38
C ALA A 105 -12.11 -17.12 -4.96
N VAL A 106 -12.22 -16.23 -3.96
CA VAL A 106 -12.26 -16.59 -2.52
C VAL A 106 -13.59 -16.16 -1.86
N ILE A 107 -14.70 -16.28 -2.59
CA ILE A 107 -16.04 -15.83 -2.14
C ILE A 107 -16.56 -16.60 -0.91
N SER A 108 -16.04 -17.79 -0.63
CA SER A 108 -16.54 -18.67 0.44
C SER A 108 -16.06 -18.30 1.87
N ILE A 109 -15.20 -17.32 2.01
CA ILE A 109 -14.69 -16.89 3.33
C ILE A 109 -15.72 -15.96 4.00
N PRO A 110 -16.10 -16.19 5.27
CA PRO A 110 -17.06 -15.34 5.95
C PRO A 110 -16.53 -13.92 6.20
N ILE A 111 -17.41 -12.92 6.18
CA ILE A 111 -17.09 -11.49 6.31
C ILE A 111 -16.18 -11.19 7.51
N TRP A 112 -16.48 -11.79 8.68
CA TRP A 112 -15.67 -11.57 9.88
C TRP A 112 -14.21 -12.02 9.72
N ALA A 113 -13.94 -13.06 8.90
CA ALA A 113 -12.59 -13.53 8.66
C ALA A 113 -11.79 -12.53 7.83
N HIS A 114 -12.40 -11.83 6.88
CA HIS A 114 -11.73 -10.73 6.15
C HIS A 114 -11.34 -9.58 7.09
N LEU A 115 -12.21 -9.24 8.05
CA LEU A 115 -11.89 -8.23 9.07
C LEU A 115 -10.70 -8.65 9.93
N LEU A 116 -10.66 -9.92 10.36
CA LEU A 116 -9.51 -10.45 11.11
C LEU A 116 -8.22 -10.44 10.28
N LEU A 117 -8.30 -10.79 8.98
CA LEU A 117 -7.15 -10.76 8.07
C LEU A 117 -6.60 -9.34 7.89
N ILE A 118 -7.46 -8.31 7.77
CA ILE A 118 -7.02 -6.91 7.71
C ILE A 118 -6.22 -6.55 8.97
N VAL A 119 -6.74 -6.89 10.16
CA VAL A 119 -6.05 -6.66 11.43
C VAL A 119 -4.74 -7.44 11.50
N PHE A 120 -4.75 -8.70 11.10
CA PHE A 120 -3.56 -9.56 11.09
C PHE A 120 -2.45 -8.97 10.22
N TRP A 121 -2.73 -8.62 8.96
CA TRP A 121 -1.74 -8.08 8.04
C TRP A 121 -1.20 -6.72 8.50
N HIS A 122 -2.07 -5.86 9.03
CA HIS A 122 -1.63 -4.60 9.61
C HIS A 122 -0.72 -4.81 10.84
N ARG A 123 -1.04 -5.76 11.73
CA ARG A 123 -0.18 -6.11 12.87
C ARG A 123 1.13 -6.74 12.44
N PHE A 124 1.11 -7.56 11.39
CA PHE A 124 2.30 -8.17 10.81
C PHE A 124 3.23 -7.10 10.24
N GLN A 125 2.70 -6.08 9.57
CA GLN A 125 3.46 -4.93 9.10
C GLN A 125 4.16 -4.18 10.26
N ILE A 126 3.44 -3.92 11.35
CA ILE A 126 4.03 -3.28 12.56
C ILE A 126 5.12 -4.19 13.18
N TRP A 127 4.85 -5.49 13.21
CA TRP A 127 5.79 -6.46 13.78
C TRP A 127 7.08 -6.59 12.95
N SER A 128 7.02 -6.48 11.64
CA SER A 128 8.21 -6.54 10.77
C SER A 128 9.27 -5.50 11.13
N HIS A 129 8.88 -4.32 11.59
CA HIS A 129 9.81 -3.30 12.10
C HIS A 129 10.64 -3.73 13.31
N ARG A 130 10.26 -4.78 14.04
CA ARG A 130 11.05 -5.29 15.17
C ARG A 130 12.27 -6.11 14.73
N TYR A 131 12.23 -6.65 13.50
CA TYR A 131 13.33 -7.42 12.94
C TYR A 131 14.34 -6.54 12.20
N TYR A 132 13.87 -5.44 11.63
CA TYR A 132 14.64 -4.54 10.79
C TYR A 132 14.72 -3.17 11.46
N THR A 133 15.44 -3.09 12.60
CA THR A 133 15.66 -1.83 13.30
C THR A 133 16.94 -1.18 12.79
N GLU A 134 16.83 -0.25 11.87
CA GLU A 134 17.87 0.72 11.60
C GLU A 134 17.67 1.97 12.45
N HIS A 135 18.72 2.38 13.18
CA HIS A 135 18.77 3.67 13.84
C HIS A 135 19.08 4.78 12.82
N ARG A 136 18.12 5.11 11.97
CA ARG A 136 18.23 6.29 11.09
C ARG A 136 17.60 7.51 11.77
N ASP A 137 18.21 8.67 11.51
CA ASP A 137 17.65 9.93 12.01
C ASP A 137 16.29 10.20 11.37
N MET A 138 15.24 10.11 12.19
CA MET A 138 13.85 10.31 11.80
C MET A 138 13.35 11.73 12.05
N SER A 139 14.19 12.61 12.59
CA SER A 139 13.80 13.94 13.06
C SER A 139 13.15 14.80 11.97
N GLU A 140 13.70 14.80 10.76
CA GLU A 140 13.10 15.51 9.63
C GLU A 140 11.75 14.92 9.20
N PHE A 141 11.65 13.58 9.15
CA PHE A 141 10.40 12.92 8.81
C PHE A 141 9.32 13.24 9.84
N GLU A 142 9.61 13.10 11.13
CA GLU A 142 8.64 13.32 12.20
C GLU A 142 8.24 14.81 12.32
N THR A 143 9.14 15.74 11.98
CA THR A 143 8.83 17.15 11.93
C THR A 143 7.85 17.49 10.82
N LYS A 144 8.02 16.93 9.63
CA LYS A 144 7.16 17.20 8.48
C LYS A 144 5.86 16.38 8.51
N TYR A 145 5.95 15.12 8.90
CA TYR A 145 4.84 14.17 8.93
C TYR A 145 4.49 13.78 10.36
N ARG A 146 3.78 14.66 11.04
CA ARG A 146 3.32 14.38 12.41
C ARG A 146 2.42 13.17 12.46
N LYS A 147 2.64 12.29 13.43
CA LYS A 147 1.81 11.11 13.69
C LYS A 147 0.34 11.52 13.84
N GLY A 148 -0.57 10.82 13.17
CA GLY A 148 -2.00 11.08 13.23
C GLY A 148 -2.73 10.53 12.01
N ILE A 149 -4.03 10.75 11.98
CA ILE A 149 -4.92 10.22 10.92
C ILE A 149 -4.49 10.66 9.52
N ARG A 150 -3.98 11.89 9.36
CA ARG A 150 -3.54 12.41 8.05
C ARG A 150 -2.34 11.63 7.51
N LEU A 151 -1.33 11.36 8.36
CA LEU A 151 -0.19 10.54 7.96
C LEU A 151 -0.63 9.10 7.67
N PHE A 152 -1.49 8.53 8.52
CA PHE A 152 -2.02 7.19 8.31
C PHE A 152 -2.73 7.08 6.96
N THR A 153 -3.60 8.03 6.62
CA THR A 153 -4.32 8.03 5.34
C THR A 153 -3.37 8.19 4.16
N LEU A 154 -2.35 9.09 4.29
CA LEU A 154 -1.34 9.26 3.26
C LEU A 154 -0.58 7.94 2.99
N LEU A 155 -0.14 7.27 4.04
CA LEU A 155 0.55 5.99 3.91
C LEU A 155 -0.38 4.90 3.36
N ALA A 156 -1.62 4.81 3.85
CA ALA A 156 -2.60 3.85 3.34
C ALA A 156 -2.85 4.00 1.84
N VAL A 157 -2.83 5.23 1.30
CA VAL A 157 -3.04 5.51 -0.12
C VAL A 157 -1.78 5.23 -0.96
N TYR A 158 -0.61 5.67 -0.49
CA TYR A 158 0.60 5.71 -1.31
C TYR A 158 1.61 4.61 -1.01
N GLU A 159 1.41 3.78 0.01
CA GLU A 159 2.38 2.75 0.41
C GLU A 159 2.57 1.69 -0.67
N LEU A 160 1.50 1.19 -1.28
CA LEU A 160 1.60 0.24 -2.39
C LEU A 160 2.38 0.82 -3.58
N PRO A 161 2.05 2.00 -4.14
CA PRO A 161 2.87 2.65 -5.18
C PRO A 161 4.33 2.86 -4.79
N ILE A 162 4.62 3.24 -3.56
CA ILE A 162 5.98 3.46 -3.07
C ILE A 162 6.78 2.16 -3.09
N LEU A 163 6.22 1.06 -2.58
CA LEU A 163 6.86 -0.24 -2.55
C LEU A 163 7.08 -0.81 -3.96
N LEU A 164 6.12 -0.60 -4.86
CA LEU A 164 6.27 -0.98 -6.25
C LEU A 164 7.36 -0.15 -6.96
N HIS A 165 7.42 1.15 -6.68
CA HIS A 165 8.49 2.02 -7.18
C HIS A 165 9.86 1.59 -6.68
N TYR A 166 9.97 1.22 -5.40
CA TYR A 166 11.20 0.68 -4.80
C TYR A 166 11.73 -0.53 -5.57
N LEU A 167 10.86 -1.47 -5.92
CA LEU A 167 11.25 -2.65 -6.70
C LEU A 167 11.67 -2.29 -8.12
N MET A 168 10.99 -1.34 -8.77
CA MET A 168 11.31 -0.89 -10.13
C MET A 168 12.62 -0.11 -10.21
N ALA A 169 12.87 0.78 -9.26
CA ALA A 169 14.05 1.63 -9.23
C ALA A 169 15.36 0.85 -9.04
N GLY A 170 15.28 -0.43 -8.67
CA GLY A 170 16.45 -1.28 -8.48
C GLY A 170 17.32 -0.90 -7.28
N GLY A 171 16.86 0.01 -6.43
CA GLY A 171 17.53 0.43 -5.19
C GLY A 171 17.87 -0.74 -4.25
N TRP A 172 17.07 -1.79 -4.31
CA TRP A 172 17.30 -3.04 -3.61
C TRP A 172 18.62 -3.75 -3.97
N ARG A 173 19.26 -3.43 -5.11
CA ARG A 173 20.55 -4.03 -5.53
C ARG A 173 21.72 -3.44 -4.76
N SER A 174 21.76 -2.14 -4.55
CA SER A 174 22.79 -1.47 -3.76
C SER A 174 22.67 -1.82 -2.27
N GLU A 175 21.45 -1.84 -1.76
CA GLU A 175 21.17 -2.18 -0.36
C GLU A 175 21.53 -3.64 -0.03
N ARG A 176 21.26 -4.58 -0.94
CA ARG A 176 21.70 -5.99 -0.78
C ARG A 176 23.22 -6.12 -0.70
N ALA A 177 23.94 -5.34 -1.50
CA ALA A 177 25.41 -5.39 -1.48
C ALA A 177 25.96 -4.91 -0.12
N GLU A 178 25.29 -3.96 0.54
CA GLU A 178 25.65 -3.47 1.88
C GLU A 178 25.25 -4.46 2.99
N GLU A 179 24.10 -5.15 2.88
CA GLU A 179 23.66 -6.16 3.84
C GLU A 179 24.56 -7.41 3.91
N PHE A 180 25.28 -7.73 2.83
CA PHE A 180 26.14 -8.90 2.74
C PHE A 180 27.65 -8.59 2.92
N GLN A 181 28.01 -7.40 3.32
CA GLN A 181 29.41 -7.01 3.62
C GLN A 181 29.83 -7.21 5.09
N PHE A 182 29.15 -8.11 5.83
CA PHE A 182 29.50 -8.49 7.21
C PHE A 182 30.22 -9.84 7.24
#